data_84d2abb85079af9f18a7e00f230fdab2
#
_entry.id   84d2abb85079af9f18a7e00f230fdab2
#
_cell.length_a   1.000
_cell.length_b   1.000
_cell.length_c   1.000
_cell.angle_alpha   90.00
_cell.angle_beta   90.00
_cell.angle_gamma   90.00
#
_symmetry.space_group_name_H-M   'P 1'
#
loop_
_entity.id
_entity.type
_entity.pdbx_description
1 polymer ?
#
loop_
_entity_poly.entity_id
_entity_poly.type
_entity_poly.pdbx_seq_one_letter_code
_entity_poly.pdbx_strand_id
1 'polypeptide(L)'
;MARETEVKLKISDVPAFHRALERIGARPADSGVSRVHEENVIFDTPQSGLAKRGQLLRIRTETPGVPDGSKSAGQRRVLLTFEQPIDDQTDLDTVGEAFGLYKVREELELEVADAGTLARIFEGLGMKGWFRYEKYRTTFRLPDSNAWAKGLLIELDETPIGTFVELEGPAAAIDRAAMELGFSKRDYILQNYLSLYVENCRRRGEEPRHMLFSNRTNPPK
;
A
#
# COMPACT_ATOMS: atom_id res chain seq x y z
N MET A 1 9.65 17.45 2.04
CA MET A 1 9.51 16.11 2.61
C MET A 1 8.09 15.67 2.33
N ALA A 2 7.91 14.51 1.73
CA ALA A 2 6.56 13.99 1.44
C ALA A 2 6.03 13.33 2.72
N ARG A 3 5.04 13.96 3.34
CA ARG A 3 4.30 13.40 4.47
C ARG A 3 3.13 12.62 3.92
N GLU A 4 3.09 11.34 4.20
CA GLU A 4 1.99 10.45 3.88
C GLU A 4 1.10 10.26 5.11
N THR A 5 -0.20 10.35 4.91
CA THR A 5 -1.21 10.07 5.94
C THR A 5 -2.21 9.08 5.35
N GLU A 6 -2.35 7.92 5.96
CA GLU A 6 -3.18 6.84 5.44
C GLU A 6 -3.98 6.11 6.53
N VAL A 7 -5.06 5.47 6.11
CA VAL A 7 -5.76 4.41 6.85
C VAL A 7 -6.09 3.27 5.91
N LYS A 8 -6.17 2.05 6.46
CA LYS A 8 -6.69 0.88 5.74
C LYS A 8 -8.08 0.53 6.24
N LEU A 9 -8.89 -0.03 5.33
CA LEU A 9 -10.20 -0.58 5.64
C LEU A 9 -10.27 -1.98 5.02
N LYS A 10 -10.86 -2.94 5.73
CA LYS A 10 -11.06 -4.28 5.19
C LYS A 10 -12.34 -4.35 4.39
N ILE A 11 -12.26 -4.87 3.17
CA ILE A 11 -13.41 -5.02 2.27
C ILE A 11 -13.88 -6.47 2.30
N SER A 12 -15.09 -6.69 2.79
CA SER A 12 -15.72 -8.01 2.82
C SER A 12 -16.62 -8.28 1.62
N ASP A 13 -17.21 -7.23 1.03
CA ASP A 13 -18.08 -7.29 -0.16
C ASP A 13 -17.52 -6.35 -1.24
N VAL A 14 -16.66 -6.89 -2.11
CA VAL A 14 -16.03 -6.15 -3.19
C VAL A 14 -17.05 -5.56 -4.18
N PRO A 15 -18.10 -6.31 -4.62
CA PRO A 15 -19.16 -5.73 -5.44
C PRO A 15 -19.89 -4.55 -4.80
N ALA A 16 -20.21 -4.63 -3.50
CA ALA A 16 -20.83 -3.50 -2.79
C ALA A 16 -19.89 -2.30 -2.70
N PHE A 17 -18.60 -2.54 -2.50
CA PHE A 17 -17.60 -1.49 -2.47
C PHE A 17 -17.49 -0.78 -3.84
N HIS A 18 -17.46 -1.51 -4.95
CA HIS A 18 -17.48 -0.89 -6.29
C HIS A 18 -18.72 -0.03 -6.52
N ARG A 19 -19.91 -0.50 -6.12
CA ARG A 19 -21.13 0.34 -6.18
C ARG A 19 -21.02 1.60 -5.32
N ALA A 20 -20.33 1.52 -4.19
CA ALA A 20 -20.08 2.71 -3.36
C ALA A 20 -19.12 3.69 -4.03
N LEU A 21 -18.05 3.21 -4.68
CA LEU A 21 -17.14 4.04 -5.48
C LEU A 21 -17.89 4.77 -6.62
N GLU A 22 -18.72 4.05 -7.36
CA GLU A 22 -19.55 4.64 -8.43
C GLU A 22 -20.49 5.73 -7.88
N ARG A 23 -21.16 5.47 -6.73
CA ARG A 23 -22.08 6.41 -6.09
C ARG A 23 -21.40 7.72 -5.71
N ILE A 24 -20.15 7.68 -5.23
CA ILE A 24 -19.40 8.90 -4.91
C ILE A 24 -18.70 9.52 -6.13
N GLY A 25 -18.81 8.90 -7.31
CA GLY A 25 -18.22 9.36 -8.55
C GLY A 25 -16.73 9.08 -8.67
N ALA A 26 -16.16 8.18 -7.86
CA ALA A 26 -14.77 7.79 -7.96
C ALA A 26 -14.52 7.02 -9.27
N ARG A 27 -13.39 7.30 -9.90
CA ARG A 27 -12.98 6.68 -11.17
C ARG A 27 -11.53 6.22 -11.08
N PRO A 28 -11.12 5.18 -11.86
CA PRO A 28 -9.72 4.81 -11.96
C PRO A 28 -8.87 6.04 -12.28
N ALA A 29 -7.73 6.17 -11.59
CA ALA A 29 -6.84 7.33 -11.73
C ALA A 29 -6.23 7.42 -13.12
N ASP A 30 -5.94 6.27 -13.74
CA ASP A 30 -5.37 6.16 -15.07
C ASP A 30 -6.37 5.54 -16.04
N SER A 31 -6.63 6.21 -17.15
CA SER A 31 -7.61 5.77 -18.17
C SER A 31 -7.19 4.52 -18.96
N GLY A 32 -5.94 4.07 -18.82
CA GLY A 32 -5.38 2.93 -19.58
C GLY A 32 -4.90 1.75 -18.74
N VAL A 33 -4.67 1.94 -17.44
CA VAL A 33 -4.17 0.91 -16.52
C VAL A 33 -5.01 0.90 -15.27
N SER A 34 -5.98 0.01 -15.19
CA SER A 34 -6.88 -0.02 -14.05
C SER A 34 -6.34 -0.83 -12.87
N ARG A 35 -5.40 -1.75 -13.09
CA ARG A 35 -4.93 -2.69 -12.07
C ARG A 35 -3.44 -2.95 -12.25
N VAL A 36 -2.67 -2.73 -11.19
CA VAL A 36 -1.22 -2.92 -11.16
C VAL A 36 -0.88 -4.11 -10.27
N HIS A 37 -0.05 -5.03 -10.74
CA HIS A 37 0.57 -6.04 -9.91
C HIS A 37 1.82 -5.48 -9.25
N GLU A 38 1.86 -5.48 -7.94
CA GLU A 38 3.01 -5.06 -7.15
C GLU A 38 3.72 -6.26 -6.53
N GLU A 39 5.00 -6.38 -6.81
CA GLU A 39 5.92 -7.29 -6.13
C GLU A 39 6.83 -6.46 -5.22
N ASN A 40 6.78 -6.72 -3.94
CA ASN A 40 7.48 -5.95 -2.93
C ASN A 40 8.51 -6.81 -2.19
N VAL A 41 9.71 -6.28 -1.99
CA VAL A 41 10.77 -6.88 -1.18
C VAL A 41 11.18 -5.89 -0.10
N ILE A 42 11.02 -6.27 1.16
CA ILE A 42 11.46 -5.46 2.31
C ILE A 42 12.88 -5.88 2.69
N PHE A 43 13.75 -4.90 2.81
CA PHE A 43 15.15 -5.06 3.22
C PHE A 43 15.37 -4.55 4.64
N ASP A 44 16.20 -5.25 5.38
CA ASP A 44 16.68 -4.83 6.70
C ASP A 44 18.05 -5.41 6.98
N THR A 45 18.72 -4.92 8.01
CA THR A 45 19.91 -5.54 8.56
C THR A 45 19.55 -6.87 9.23
N PRO A 46 20.51 -7.82 9.37
CA PRO A 46 20.26 -9.10 10.05
C PRO A 46 19.72 -8.96 11.48
N GLN A 47 19.97 -7.82 12.12
CA GLN A 47 19.52 -7.51 13.48
C GLN A 47 18.18 -6.74 13.51
N SER A 48 17.51 -6.60 12.37
CA SER A 48 16.26 -5.82 12.21
C SER A 48 16.42 -4.36 12.65
N GLY A 49 17.52 -3.74 12.24
CA GLY A 49 17.88 -2.38 12.66
C GLY A 49 16.91 -1.32 12.19
N LEU A 50 16.35 -1.45 10.97
CA LEU A 50 15.35 -0.53 10.44
C LEU A 50 14.00 -0.74 11.16
N ALA A 51 13.53 -1.98 11.23
CA ALA A 51 12.26 -2.31 11.89
C ALA A 51 12.20 -1.85 13.34
N LYS A 52 13.30 -1.99 14.10
CA LYS A 52 13.41 -1.50 15.50
C LYS A 52 13.26 0.01 15.65
N ARG A 53 13.54 0.75 14.60
CA ARG A 53 13.34 2.22 14.52
C ARG A 53 12.02 2.60 13.89
N GLY A 54 11.15 1.63 13.59
CA GLY A 54 9.90 1.87 12.87
C GLY A 54 10.11 2.27 11.41
N GLN A 55 11.29 2.02 10.84
CA GLN A 55 11.66 2.34 9.48
C GLN A 55 11.39 1.15 8.55
N LEU A 56 11.14 1.44 7.27
CA LEU A 56 10.97 0.44 6.22
C LEU A 56 11.81 0.84 5.01
N LEU A 57 12.53 -0.13 4.43
CA LEU A 57 13.22 0.00 3.15
C LEU A 57 12.67 -1.05 2.20
N ARG A 58 12.12 -0.62 1.08
CA ARG A 58 11.39 -1.49 0.14
C ARG A 58 11.84 -1.26 -1.30
N ILE A 59 12.01 -2.36 -2.03
CA ILE A 59 12.03 -2.34 -3.49
C ILE A 59 10.66 -2.85 -3.95
N ARG A 60 9.94 -2.02 -4.70
CA ARG A 60 8.66 -2.36 -5.33
C ARG A 60 8.84 -2.47 -6.84
N THR A 61 8.33 -3.53 -7.42
CA THR A 61 8.19 -3.66 -8.87
C THR A 61 6.71 -3.59 -9.22
N GLU A 62 6.33 -2.63 -10.03
CA GLU A 62 4.99 -2.43 -10.55
C GLU A 62 4.90 -2.94 -11.97
N THR A 63 3.96 -3.83 -12.23
CA THR A 63 3.64 -4.35 -13.56
C THR A 63 2.19 -4.05 -13.87
N PRO A 64 1.90 -3.12 -14.81
CA PRO A 64 0.54 -2.81 -15.19
C PRO A 64 -0.20 -4.04 -15.73
N GLY A 65 -1.38 -4.32 -15.18
CA GLY A 65 -2.28 -5.36 -15.67
C GLY A 65 -3.12 -4.83 -16.85
N VAL A 66 -3.40 -5.70 -17.80
CA VAL A 66 -4.31 -5.40 -18.90
C VAL A 66 -5.61 -6.13 -18.68
N PRO A 67 -6.78 -5.46 -18.69
CA PRO A 67 -8.05 -6.10 -18.36
C PRO A 67 -8.44 -7.25 -19.29
N ASP A 68 -7.93 -7.31 -20.51
CA ASP A 68 -8.32 -8.26 -21.55
C ASP A 68 -7.21 -9.20 -22.05
N GLY A 69 -6.05 -9.22 -21.34
CA GLY A 69 -4.91 -10.04 -21.76
C GLY A 69 -4.20 -9.55 -23.04
N SER A 70 -4.57 -8.38 -23.57
CA SER A 70 -3.85 -7.76 -24.67
C SER A 70 -2.48 -7.26 -24.19
N LYS A 71 -1.48 -7.29 -25.06
CA LYS A 71 -0.10 -6.84 -24.78
C LYS A 71 0.03 -5.31 -24.77
N SER A 72 -0.79 -4.64 -24.06
CA SER A 72 -0.63 -3.20 -23.94
C SER A 72 -0.10 -2.84 -22.57
N ALA A 73 0.90 -2.63 -22.58
CA ALA A 73 2.01 -2.22 -21.82
C ALA A 73 1.92 -0.82 -21.25
N GLY A 74 1.50 -0.72 -20.03
CA GLY A 74 2.15 0.24 -19.15
C GLY A 74 3.60 -0.22 -18.95
N GLN A 75 4.54 0.68 -18.85
CA GLN A 75 5.93 0.35 -18.59
C GLN A 75 6.05 -0.19 -17.16
N ARG A 76 6.76 -1.32 -16.99
CA ARG A 76 7.17 -1.82 -15.67
C ARG A 76 8.01 -0.75 -14.98
N ARG A 77 7.68 -0.44 -13.74
CA ARG A 77 8.41 0.52 -12.92
C ARG A 77 9.03 -0.18 -11.73
N VAL A 78 10.16 0.33 -11.28
CA VAL A 78 10.81 -0.12 -10.06
C VAL A 78 11.01 1.08 -9.16
N LEU A 79 10.50 0.98 -7.94
CA LEU A 79 10.52 2.04 -6.95
C LEU A 79 11.34 1.59 -5.73
N LEU A 80 12.23 2.45 -5.31
CA LEU A 80 12.86 2.39 -4.00
C LEU A 80 12.07 3.26 -3.05
N THR A 81 11.53 2.68 -1.99
CA THR A 81 10.80 3.42 -0.96
C THR A 81 11.52 3.30 0.38
N PHE A 82 11.68 4.42 1.07
CA PHE A 82 12.11 4.47 2.46
C PHE A 82 11.05 5.21 3.28
N GLU A 83 10.50 4.54 4.27
CA GLU A 83 9.52 5.10 5.20
C GLU A 83 10.12 5.23 6.60
N GLN A 84 9.80 6.30 7.30
CA GLN A 84 10.17 6.46 8.71
C GLN A 84 9.09 7.20 9.52
N PRO A 85 9.04 7.00 10.85
CA PRO A 85 8.21 7.82 11.71
C PRO A 85 8.57 9.29 11.56
N ILE A 86 7.58 10.16 11.62
CA ILE A 86 7.82 11.59 11.75
C ILE A 86 8.07 11.88 13.22
N ASP A 87 9.26 12.34 13.53
CA ASP A 87 9.67 12.75 14.88
C ASP A 87 9.34 14.25 15.06
N ASP A 88 8.05 14.58 15.03
CA ASP A 88 7.62 15.96 15.03
C ASP A 88 6.97 16.35 16.37
N GLN A 89 7.81 16.82 17.29
CA GLN A 89 7.36 17.50 18.51
C GLN A 89 6.86 18.94 18.22
N THR A 90 7.00 19.42 16.99
CA THR A 90 6.73 20.83 16.65
C THR A 90 5.33 21.10 16.11
N ASP A 91 4.58 20.06 15.68
CA ASP A 91 3.25 20.21 15.09
C ASP A 91 2.10 19.70 16.00
N LEU A 92 2.30 19.71 17.32
CA LEU A 92 1.30 19.26 18.31
C LEU A 92 -0.02 20.04 18.25
N ASP A 93 0.00 21.27 17.75
CA ASP A 93 -1.19 22.13 17.68
C ASP A 93 -2.13 21.79 16.51
N THR A 94 -1.62 21.13 15.45
CA THR A 94 -2.44 20.75 14.27
C THR A 94 -2.74 19.24 14.23
N VAL A 95 -2.04 18.45 15.01
CA VAL A 95 -2.03 16.98 14.96
C VAL A 95 -2.57 16.33 16.23
N GLY A 96 -2.79 17.12 17.29
CA GLY A 96 -3.12 16.64 18.63
C GLY A 96 -4.35 15.72 18.74
N GLU A 97 -5.33 15.82 17.84
CA GLU A 97 -6.48 14.91 17.79
C GLU A 97 -6.29 13.75 16.80
N ALA A 98 -5.31 13.83 15.91
CA ALA A 98 -5.08 12.84 14.85
C ALA A 98 -4.03 11.77 15.23
N PHE A 99 -3.23 11.99 16.28
CA PHE A 99 -2.24 11.01 16.73
C PHE A 99 -2.93 9.72 17.20
N GLY A 100 -2.65 8.62 16.49
CA GLY A 100 -3.22 7.31 16.79
C GLY A 100 -4.46 6.93 15.98
N LEU A 101 -5.04 7.86 15.19
CA LEU A 101 -6.16 7.57 14.28
C LEU A 101 -5.71 7.29 12.85
N TYR A 102 -4.52 7.75 12.46
CA TYR A 102 -3.97 7.58 11.13
C TYR A 102 -2.53 7.07 11.23
N LYS A 103 -2.10 6.32 10.22
CA LYS A 103 -0.68 6.06 10.01
C LYS A 103 -0.09 7.29 9.31
N VAL A 104 0.86 7.94 9.96
CA VAL A 104 1.57 9.11 9.41
C VAL A 104 3.05 8.77 9.31
N ARG A 105 3.64 8.97 8.11
CA ARG A 105 5.03 8.65 7.80
C ARG A 105 5.67 9.76 6.97
N GLU A 106 6.97 9.89 7.10
CA GLU A 106 7.78 10.47 6.05
C GLU A 106 8.10 9.36 5.06
N GLU A 107 7.69 9.55 3.80
CA GLU A 107 8.01 8.64 2.71
C GLU A 107 8.94 9.33 1.71
N LEU A 108 10.03 8.65 1.36
CA LEU A 108 10.96 9.02 0.30
C LEU A 108 10.89 7.95 -0.77
N GLU A 109 10.52 8.34 -1.98
CA GLU A 109 10.41 7.42 -3.10
C GLU A 109 11.27 7.87 -4.27
N LEU A 110 11.92 6.90 -4.92
CA LEU A 110 12.78 7.10 -6.08
C LEU A 110 12.54 6.00 -7.10
N GLU A 111 12.28 6.37 -8.35
CA GLU A 111 12.26 5.42 -9.45
C GLU A 111 13.69 5.01 -9.84
N VAL A 112 13.91 3.70 -9.98
CA VAL A 112 15.21 3.11 -10.32
C VAL A 112 15.09 2.21 -11.53
N ALA A 113 16.18 2.05 -12.28
CA ALA A 113 16.18 1.32 -13.53
C ALA A 113 16.04 -0.21 -13.34
N ASP A 114 16.64 -0.77 -12.27
CA ASP A 114 16.77 -2.22 -12.12
C ASP A 114 16.71 -2.67 -10.65
N ALA A 115 15.68 -3.47 -10.33
CA ALA A 115 15.47 -4.01 -9.00
C ALA A 115 16.58 -4.98 -8.55
N GLY A 116 17.09 -5.79 -9.48
CA GLY A 116 18.11 -6.79 -9.19
C GLY A 116 19.44 -6.17 -8.83
N THR A 117 19.87 -5.15 -9.57
CA THR A 117 21.09 -4.39 -9.27
C THR A 117 20.97 -3.69 -7.92
N LEU A 118 19.81 -3.06 -7.64
CA LEU A 118 19.61 -2.38 -6.36
C LEU A 118 19.61 -3.38 -5.19
N ALA A 119 18.95 -4.53 -5.34
CA ALA A 119 18.97 -5.59 -4.32
C ALA A 119 20.41 -6.06 -4.01
N ARG A 120 21.25 -6.26 -5.04
CA ARG A 120 22.66 -6.63 -4.86
C ARG A 120 23.48 -5.54 -4.17
N ILE A 121 23.18 -4.28 -4.42
CA ILE A 121 23.82 -3.17 -3.68
C ILE A 121 23.45 -3.27 -2.19
N PHE A 122 22.17 -3.48 -1.86
CA PHE A 122 21.74 -3.63 -0.47
C PHE A 122 22.37 -4.85 0.22
N GLU A 123 22.47 -5.97 -0.50
CA GLU A 123 23.18 -7.16 0.00
C GLU A 123 24.67 -6.88 0.26
N GLY A 124 25.33 -6.15 -0.65
CA GLY A 124 26.72 -5.71 -0.48
C GLY A 124 26.91 -4.75 0.71
N LEU A 125 25.88 -3.99 1.08
CA LEU A 125 25.84 -3.15 2.28
C LEU A 125 25.44 -3.92 3.56
N GLY A 126 25.27 -5.25 3.48
CA GLY A 126 24.94 -6.11 4.62
C GLY A 126 23.47 -6.20 4.96
N MET A 127 22.60 -5.69 4.11
CA MET A 127 21.15 -5.85 4.25
C MET A 127 20.68 -7.16 3.61
N LYS A 128 19.50 -7.63 3.99
CA LYS A 128 18.87 -8.83 3.40
C LYS A 128 17.41 -8.52 3.05
N GLY A 129 16.97 -9.05 1.91
CA GLY A 129 15.56 -9.12 1.57
C GLY A 129 14.92 -10.24 2.40
N TRP A 130 14.22 -9.89 3.46
CA TRP A 130 13.70 -10.87 4.43
C TRP A 130 12.21 -11.14 4.30
N PHE A 131 11.44 -10.21 3.73
CA PHE A 131 10.02 -10.39 3.50
C PHE A 131 9.63 -9.98 2.09
N ARG A 132 8.86 -10.84 1.42
CA ARG A 132 8.28 -10.56 0.11
C ARG A 132 6.78 -10.59 0.22
N TYR A 133 6.11 -9.66 -0.47
CA TYR A 133 4.67 -9.69 -0.60
C TYR A 133 4.21 -9.18 -1.95
N GLU A 134 3.06 -9.66 -2.36
CA GLU A 134 2.39 -9.29 -3.60
C GLU A 134 1.03 -8.73 -3.29
N LYS A 135 0.58 -7.81 -4.11
CA LYS A 135 -0.79 -7.34 -4.18
C LYS A 135 -1.13 -6.89 -5.59
N TYR A 136 -2.41 -6.83 -5.89
CA TYR A 136 -2.89 -6.07 -7.02
C TYR A 136 -3.53 -4.80 -6.50
N ARG A 137 -3.13 -3.66 -7.07
CA ARG A 137 -3.64 -2.33 -6.69
C ARG A 137 -4.44 -1.71 -7.83
N THR A 138 -5.59 -1.16 -7.49
CA THR A 138 -6.37 -0.27 -8.37
C THR A 138 -6.55 1.06 -7.67
N THR A 139 -5.99 2.13 -8.23
CA THR A 139 -6.10 3.48 -7.67
C THR A 139 -7.29 4.20 -8.27
N PHE A 140 -8.12 4.80 -7.41
CA PHE A 140 -9.26 5.63 -7.78
C PHE A 140 -9.04 7.06 -7.29
N ARG A 141 -9.63 8.01 -8.02
CA ARG A 141 -9.70 9.43 -7.65
C ARG A 141 -11.11 9.94 -7.82
N LEU A 142 -11.47 10.93 -7.01
CA LEU A 142 -12.68 11.70 -7.27
C LEU A 142 -12.40 12.80 -8.30
N PRO A 143 -13.43 13.23 -9.06
CA PRO A 143 -13.30 14.36 -9.98
C PRO A 143 -12.83 15.62 -9.28
N ASP A 144 -12.07 16.47 -9.97
CA ASP A 144 -11.55 17.74 -9.45
C ASP A 144 -12.63 18.70 -8.96
N SER A 145 -13.88 18.53 -9.43
CA SER A 145 -15.04 19.26 -8.92
C SER A 145 -15.34 18.98 -7.44
N ASN A 146 -14.83 17.87 -6.90
CA ASN A 146 -14.93 17.55 -5.48
C ASN A 146 -13.76 18.16 -4.69
N ALA A 147 -13.83 19.48 -4.47
CA ALA A 147 -12.75 20.23 -3.80
C ALA A 147 -12.29 19.62 -2.46
N TRP A 148 -13.21 18.96 -1.71
CA TRP A 148 -12.89 18.31 -0.45
C TRP A 148 -11.97 17.10 -0.60
N ALA A 149 -11.94 16.47 -1.78
CA ALA A 149 -11.16 15.28 -2.08
C ALA A 149 -9.80 15.59 -2.73
N LYS A 150 -9.43 16.87 -2.75
CA LYS A 150 -8.13 17.27 -3.32
C LYS A 150 -6.98 16.57 -2.57
N GLY A 151 -6.16 15.83 -3.31
CA GLY A 151 -5.04 15.07 -2.75
C GLY A 151 -5.43 13.71 -2.13
N LEU A 152 -6.71 13.30 -2.21
CA LEU A 152 -7.16 11.99 -1.76
C LEU A 152 -6.91 10.93 -2.85
N LEU A 153 -6.30 9.83 -2.44
CA LEU A 153 -6.22 8.58 -3.19
C LEU A 153 -7.09 7.51 -2.51
N ILE A 154 -7.75 6.70 -3.30
CA ILE A 154 -8.51 5.53 -2.85
C ILE A 154 -7.88 4.33 -3.55
N GLU A 155 -7.17 3.49 -2.83
CA GLU A 155 -6.36 2.41 -3.37
C GLU A 155 -6.91 1.05 -2.96
N LEU A 156 -7.60 0.39 -3.87
CA LEU A 156 -8.12 -0.96 -3.66
C LEU A 156 -7.01 -1.97 -3.85
N ASP A 157 -6.67 -2.67 -2.77
CA ASP A 157 -5.62 -3.67 -2.71
C ASP A 157 -6.20 -5.08 -2.56
N GLU A 158 -6.01 -5.91 -3.57
CA GLU A 158 -6.27 -7.34 -3.51
C GLU A 158 -4.98 -8.03 -3.05
N THR A 159 -5.02 -8.72 -1.92
CA THR A 159 -3.88 -9.39 -1.30
C THR A 159 -4.15 -10.87 -1.04
N PRO A 160 -3.15 -11.72 -0.82
CA PRO A 160 -3.34 -13.11 -0.42
C PRO A 160 -4.12 -13.31 0.89
N ILE A 161 -4.25 -12.27 1.73
CA ILE A 161 -4.97 -12.33 3.01
C ILE A 161 -6.33 -11.63 2.98
N GLY A 162 -6.76 -11.18 1.81
CA GLY A 162 -8.05 -10.53 1.59
C GLY A 162 -7.93 -9.20 0.87
N THR A 163 -9.06 -8.54 0.70
CA THR A 163 -9.16 -7.26 0.01
C THR A 163 -9.22 -6.13 1.03
N PHE A 164 -8.47 -5.08 0.76
CA PHE A 164 -8.40 -3.87 1.58
C PHE A 164 -8.55 -2.64 0.69
N VAL A 165 -8.87 -1.52 1.28
CA VAL A 165 -8.69 -0.21 0.65
C VAL A 165 -7.82 0.66 1.54
N GLU A 166 -6.83 1.31 0.96
CA GLU A 166 -6.07 2.38 1.58
C GLU A 166 -6.67 3.71 1.15
N LEU A 167 -6.93 4.58 2.13
CA LEU A 167 -7.29 5.96 1.89
C LEU A 167 -6.09 6.80 2.29
N GLU A 168 -5.49 7.48 1.32
CA GLU A 168 -4.30 8.30 1.49
C GLU A 168 -4.61 9.75 1.15
N GLY A 169 -4.15 10.68 1.99
CA GLY A 169 -4.32 12.11 1.75
C GLY A 169 -4.58 12.93 3.01
N PRO A 170 -5.20 14.12 2.88
CA PRO A 170 -5.56 14.94 4.03
C PRO A 170 -6.55 14.22 4.95
N ALA A 171 -6.32 14.24 6.27
CA ALA A 171 -7.13 13.53 7.27
C ALA A 171 -8.64 13.79 7.14
N ALA A 172 -9.06 15.04 6.91
CA ALA A 172 -10.46 15.37 6.71
C ALA A 172 -11.06 14.76 5.45
N ALA A 173 -10.24 14.60 4.38
CA ALA A 173 -10.67 13.94 3.16
C ALA A 173 -10.79 12.41 3.35
N ILE A 174 -9.85 11.82 4.09
CA ILE A 174 -9.89 10.40 4.48
C ILE A 174 -11.17 10.10 5.27
N ASP A 175 -11.46 10.88 6.32
CA ASP A 175 -12.66 10.68 7.16
C ASP A 175 -13.94 10.78 6.34
N ARG A 176 -14.02 11.78 5.47
CA ARG A 176 -15.19 11.96 4.62
C ARG A 176 -15.34 10.83 3.61
N ALA A 177 -14.26 10.43 2.96
CA ALA A 177 -14.30 9.31 2.01
C ALA A 177 -14.71 8.01 2.69
N ALA A 178 -14.16 7.70 3.87
CA ALA A 178 -14.54 6.52 4.64
C ALA A 178 -16.05 6.53 4.94
N MET A 179 -16.59 7.65 5.42
CA MET A 179 -18.02 7.81 5.69
C MET A 179 -18.88 7.62 4.44
N GLU A 180 -18.53 8.25 3.33
CA GLU A 180 -19.24 8.15 2.04
C GLU A 180 -19.20 6.70 1.49
N LEU A 181 -18.12 5.95 1.78
CA LEU A 181 -17.96 4.55 1.42
C LEU A 181 -18.67 3.59 2.42
N GLY A 182 -19.26 4.10 3.51
CA GLY A 182 -20.02 3.33 4.49
C GLY A 182 -19.20 2.82 5.67
N PHE A 183 -18.03 3.41 5.94
CA PHE A 183 -17.16 3.07 7.05
C PHE A 183 -17.12 4.17 8.11
N SER A 184 -16.58 3.85 9.26
CA SER A 184 -16.36 4.75 10.39
C SER A 184 -14.92 4.66 10.90
N LYS A 185 -14.50 5.56 11.76
CA LYS A 185 -13.17 5.53 12.38
C LYS A 185 -12.87 4.24 13.16
N ARG A 186 -13.90 3.48 13.55
CA ARG A 186 -13.74 2.18 14.25
C ARG A 186 -13.23 1.08 13.31
N ASP A 187 -13.40 1.28 12.01
CA ASP A 187 -13.00 0.33 10.97
C ASP A 187 -11.56 0.58 10.50
N TYR A 188 -10.90 1.65 11.01
CA TYR A 188 -9.55 2.02 10.61
C TYR A 188 -8.52 1.03 11.09
N ILE A 189 -7.70 0.56 10.16
CA ILE A 189 -6.58 -0.35 10.38
C ILE A 189 -5.29 0.42 10.11
N LEU A 190 -4.45 0.58 11.12
CA LEU A 190 -3.17 1.30 11.03
C LEU A 190 -1.98 0.36 10.79
N GLN A 191 -2.22 -0.93 10.88
CA GLN A 191 -1.21 -1.96 10.67
C GLN A 191 -0.77 -2.01 9.20
N ASN A 192 0.52 -2.26 8.98
CA ASN A 192 1.04 -2.57 7.66
C ASN A 192 0.69 -4.01 7.23
N TYR A 193 0.88 -4.33 5.95
CA TYR A 193 0.53 -5.67 5.42
C TYR A 193 1.33 -6.80 6.05
N LEU A 194 2.58 -6.57 6.45
CA LEU A 194 3.37 -7.57 7.17
C LEU A 194 2.71 -7.95 8.50
N SER A 195 2.33 -6.96 9.30
CA SER A 195 1.68 -7.19 10.60
C SER A 195 0.34 -7.91 10.43
N LEU A 196 -0.46 -7.50 9.43
CA LEU A 196 -1.74 -8.17 9.10
C LEU A 196 -1.52 -9.62 8.65
N TYR A 197 -0.47 -9.87 7.86
CA TYR A 197 -0.12 -11.21 7.40
C TYR A 197 0.33 -12.09 8.57
N VAL A 198 1.20 -11.60 9.44
CA VAL A 198 1.65 -12.34 10.63
C VAL A 198 0.48 -12.69 11.53
N GLU A 199 -0.44 -11.75 11.75
CA GLU A 199 -1.66 -12.01 12.52
C GLU A 199 -2.57 -13.04 11.84
N ASN A 200 -2.71 -12.96 10.50
CA ASN A 200 -3.47 -13.94 9.74
C ASN A 200 -2.87 -15.35 9.87
N CYS A 201 -1.55 -15.49 9.73
CA CYS A 201 -0.85 -16.77 9.93
C CYS A 201 -1.06 -17.30 11.34
N ARG A 202 -0.94 -16.46 12.37
CA ARG A 202 -1.16 -16.87 13.77
C ARG A 202 -2.57 -17.42 13.98
N ARG A 203 -3.60 -16.77 13.41
CA ARG A 203 -4.98 -17.25 13.52
C ARG A 203 -5.21 -18.61 12.83
N ARG A 204 -4.41 -18.91 11.80
CA ARG A 204 -4.46 -20.16 11.06
C ARG A 204 -3.53 -21.25 11.61
N GLY A 205 -2.70 -20.92 12.61
CA GLY A 205 -1.67 -21.82 13.13
C GLY A 205 -0.53 -22.09 12.14
N GLU A 206 -0.25 -21.11 11.26
CA GLU A 206 0.78 -21.20 10.21
C GLU A 206 1.99 -20.34 10.59
N GLU A 207 3.20 -20.81 10.24
CA GLU A 207 4.40 -20.00 10.36
C GLU A 207 4.48 -18.94 9.26
N PRO A 208 4.65 -17.66 9.60
CA PRO A 208 4.73 -16.60 8.60
C PRO A 208 6.02 -16.73 7.76
N ARG A 209 5.86 -16.63 6.45
CA ARG A 209 6.97 -16.67 5.47
C ARG A 209 6.89 -15.44 4.56
N HIS A 210 6.36 -15.62 3.36
CA HIS A 210 6.11 -14.58 2.37
C HIS A 210 4.62 -14.52 2.05
N MET A 211 4.07 -13.33 1.81
CA MET A 211 2.67 -13.13 1.46
C MET A 211 2.55 -13.06 -0.08
N LEU A 212 2.50 -14.24 -0.71
CA LEU A 212 2.45 -14.37 -2.15
C LEU A 212 1.15 -15.06 -2.58
N PHE A 213 0.66 -14.76 -3.78
CA PHE A 213 -0.47 -15.47 -4.35
C PHE A 213 -0.10 -16.92 -4.67
N SER A 214 -0.97 -17.85 -4.28
CA SER A 214 -0.70 -19.31 -4.35
C SER A 214 -0.57 -19.87 -5.78
N ASN A 215 -0.88 -19.12 -6.82
CA ASN A 215 -0.98 -19.57 -8.20
C ASN A 215 0.28 -19.35 -9.06
N ARG A 216 1.46 -19.21 -8.46
CA ARG A 216 2.71 -19.48 -9.19
C ARG A 216 3.10 -20.96 -9.04
N THR A 217 2.15 -21.88 -9.30
CA THR A 217 2.51 -23.23 -9.67
C THR A 217 3.19 -23.17 -11.03
N ASN A 218 4.40 -23.72 -11.11
CA ASN A 218 5.27 -23.84 -12.27
C ASN A 218 4.52 -23.86 -13.61
N PRO A 219 5.05 -23.17 -14.64
CA PRO A 219 4.60 -23.44 -16.00
C PRO A 219 4.75 -24.95 -16.24
N PRO A 220 3.81 -25.61 -16.91
CA PRO A 220 3.97 -27.01 -17.27
C PRO A 220 5.28 -27.17 -18.06
N LYS A 221 6.04 -28.24 -17.69
CA LYS A 221 7.28 -28.60 -18.37
C LYS A 221 7.06 -28.84 -19.85
#